data_cec18543cf19633130331b89c5b32847
#
_entry.id   cec18543cf19633130331b89c5b32847
#
_cell.length_a   1.000
_cell.length_b   1.000
_cell.length_c   1.000
_cell.angle_alpha   90.00
_cell.angle_beta   90.00
_cell.angle_gamma   90.00
#
_symmetry.space_group_name_H-M   'P 1'
#
loop_
_entity.id
_entity.type
_entity.pdbx_description
1 polymer ?
#
loop_
_entity_poly.entity_id
_entity_poly.type
_entity_poly.pdbx_seq_one_letter_code
_entity_poly.pdbx_strand_id
1 'polypeptide(L)'
;MISGELKPDQGVVMLLDRRVNHLSEIARVHRGCIRSFQVSSIIGSMTVFENILLAVKQKRSILKMLFRKFQSISSESSFVYQILNQLSLKTMETKVASTLSHGDKRKLELAMALAMGPKILLLDEPFAGLDQAESSKLIELLKSIKKIMPIFLIEHDMQAVFALADKISVLNEGEIIESGSVEKIRKSKLVQNAYLGGDL
;
A
#
# COMPACT_ATOMS: atom_id res chain seq x y z
N MET A 1 -11.78 -0.61 -9.07
CA MET A 1 -12.85 -1.54 -8.64
C MET A 1 -12.61 -2.12 -7.24
N ILE A 2 -11.48 -2.74 -6.92
CA ILE A 2 -11.21 -3.34 -5.58
C ILE A 2 -11.25 -2.29 -4.46
N SER A 3 -10.70 -1.09 -4.67
CA SER A 3 -10.76 0.04 -3.74
C SER A 3 -12.18 0.61 -3.54
N GLY A 4 -13.07 0.45 -4.50
CA GLY A 4 -14.44 0.99 -4.46
C GLY A 4 -14.63 2.30 -5.24
N GLU A 5 -13.58 2.83 -5.84
CA GLU A 5 -13.62 4.04 -6.66
C GLU A 5 -14.49 3.83 -7.92
N LEU A 6 -14.34 2.68 -8.55
CA LEU A 6 -15.16 2.26 -9.68
C LEU A 6 -16.05 1.08 -9.28
N LYS A 7 -17.30 1.08 -9.75
CA LYS A 7 -18.21 -0.05 -9.61
C LYS A 7 -18.02 -1.01 -10.78
N PRO A 8 -18.01 -2.33 -10.56
CA PRO A 8 -18.04 -3.29 -11.65
C PRO A 8 -19.44 -3.34 -12.27
N ASP A 9 -19.52 -3.42 -13.59
CA ASP A 9 -20.79 -3.60 -14.31
C ASP A 9 -21.38 -4.99 -14.03
N GLN A 10 -20.51 -6.00 -13.93
CA GLN A 10 -20.85 -7.38 -13.63
C GLN A 10 -19.86 -8.01 -12.65
N GLY A 11 -20.24 -9.15 -12.08
CA GLY A 11 -19.37 -9.90 -11.18
C GLY A 11 -19.46 -9.46 -9.71
N VAL A 12 -18.64 -10.08 -8.89
CA VAL A 12 -18.64 -9.91 -7.44
C VAL A 12 -17.24 -9.58 -6.95
N VAL A 13 -17.12 -8.52 -6.15
CA VAL A 13 -15.91 -8.21 -5.40
C VAL A 13 -16.09 -8.67 -3.97
N MET A 14 -15.18 -9.57 -3.53
CA MET A 14 -15.12 -10.07 -2.16
C MET A 14 -13.91 -9.50 -1.45
N LEU A 15 -14.08 -8.99 -0.25
CA LEU A 15 -13.00 -8.59 0.65
C LEU A 15 -13.21 -9.23 2.01
N LEU A 16 -12.21 -10.00 2.48
CA LEU A 16 -12.28 -10.70 3.77
C LEU A 16 -13.59 -11.51 3.89
N ASP A 17 -13.87 -12.32 2.88
CA ASP A 17 -15.04 -13.21 2.77
C ASP A 17 -16.41 -12.50 2.75
N ARG A 18 -16.41 -11.20 2.48
CA ARG A 18 -17.66 -10.41 2.41
C ARG A 18 -17.79 -9.73 1.04
N ARG A 19 -19.00 -9.80 0.48
CA ARG A 19 -19.34 -9.06 -0.73
C ARG A 19 -19.32 -7.56 -0.45
N VAL A 20 -18.59 -6.79 -1.28
CA VAL A 20 -18.38 -5.35 -1.09
C VAL A 20 -18.80 -4.47 -2.27
N ASN A 21 -19.48 -5.03 -3.27
CA ASN A 21 -19.92 -4.29 -4.46
C ASN A 21 -20.74 -3.03 -4.12
N HIS A 22 -21.57 -3.09 -3.09
CA HIS A 22 -22.44 -2.01 -2.62
C HIS A 22 -21.75 -0.97 -1.75
N LEU A 23 -20.51 -1.22 -1.36
CA LEU A 23 -19.78 -0.34 -0.45
C LEU A 23 -19.03 0.74 -1.20
N SER A 24 -19.09 1.96 -0.68
CA SER A 24 -18.23 3.06 -1.09
C SER A 24 -16.77 2.80 -0.70
N GLU A 25 -15.85 3.56 -1.30
CA GLU A 25 -14.42 3.55 -0.96
C GLU A 25 -14.20 3.76 0.55
N ILE A 26 -14.82 4.79 1.14
CA ILE A 26 -14.73 5.09 2.57
C ILE A 26 -15.18 3.89 3.41
N ALA A 27 -16.27 3.22 3.03
CA ALA A 27 -16.77 2.06 3.76
C ALA A 27 -15.80 0.87 3.66
N ARG A 28 -15.06 0.70 2.55
CA ARG A 28 -14.02 -0.33 2.41
C ARG A 28 -12.77 0.01 3.22
N VAL A 29 -12.38 1.30 3.26
CA VAL A 29 -11.31 1.78 4.15
C VAL A 29 -11.63 1.47 5.61
N HIS A 30 -12.85 1.75 6.08
CA HIS A 30 -13.28 1.39 7.44
C HIS A 30 -13.27 -0.11 7.73
N ARG A 31 -13.34 -0.95 6.70
CA ARG A 31 -13.19 -2.41 6.82
C ARG A 31 -11.75 -2.90 6.77
N GLY A 32 -10.82 -1.98 6.58
CA GLY A 32 -9.39 -2.25 6.56
C GLY A 32 -8.79 -2.51 5.17
N CYS A 33 -9.51 -2.19 4.09
CA CYS A 33 -8.96 -2.19 2.75
C CYS A 33 -8.34 -0.82 2.49
N ILE A 34 -7.04 -0.70 2.69
CA ILE A 34 -6.32 0.56 2.53
C ILE A 34 -5.55 0.53 1.22
N ARG A 35 -5.77 1.54 0.38
CA ARG A 35 -5.00 1.79 -0.84
C ARG A 35 -3.98 2.88 -0.59
N SER A 36 -2.74 2.65 -1.00
CA SER A 36 -1.70 3.67 -1.02
C SER A 36 -1.24 3.94 -2.45
N PHE A 37 -0.76 5.15 -2.72
CA PHE A 37 0.04 5.57 -3.88
C PHE A 37 -0.64 6.13 -5.13
N GLN A 38 -1.94 6.26 -5.26
CA GLN A 38 -2.48 6.87 -6.49
C GLN A 38 -2.46 8.41 -6.49
N VAL A 39 -2.54 9.03 -5.30
CA VAL A 39 -2.29 10.48 -5.12
C VAL A 39 -1.51 10.61 -3.84
N SER A 40 -0.38 11.30 -3.87
CA SER A 40 0.39 11.57 -2.66
C SER A 40 -0.51 12.26 -1.63
N SER A 41 -0.91 11.53 -0.61
CA SER A 41 -1.70 12.07 0.51
C SER A 41 -0.83 12.81 1.52
N ILE A 42 0.47 12.94 1.21
CA ILE A 42 1.44 13.65 2.04
C ILE A 42 1.11 15.14 2.03
N ILE A 43 0.97 15.71 3.21
CA ILE A 43 0.88 17.15 3.38
C ILE A 43 2.30 17.69 3.46
N GLY A 44 2.76 18.27 2.34
CA GLY A 44 4.16 18.68 2.17
C GLY A 44 4.65 19.70 3.22
N SER A 45 3.78 20.55 3.76
CA SER A 45 4.10 21.52 4.80
C SER A 45 4.19 20.93 6.22
N MET A 46 3.73 19.70 6.42
CA MET A 46 3.81 19.00 7.71
C MET A 46 5.09 18.17 7.80
N THR A 47 5.51 17.89 9.03
CA THR A 47 6.60 16.96 9.31
C THR A 47 6.20 15.51 9.01
N VAL A 48 7.19 14.62 8.95
CA VAL A 48 6.97 13.17 8.84
C VAL A 48 6.08 12.67 9.98
N PHE A 49 6.38 13.07 11.21
CA PHE A 49 5.59 12.70 12.40
C PHE A 49 4.14 13.16 12.29
N GLU A 50 3.90 14.43 11.92
CA GLU A 50 2.57 15.01 11.81
C GLU A 50 1.71 14.32 10.73
N ASN A 51 2.29 13.99 9.59
CA ASN A 51 1.60 13.24 8.53
C ASN A 51 1.13 11.86 9.03
N ILE A 52 1.98 11.11 9.72
CA ILE A 52 1.61 9.79 10.27
C ILE A 52 0.56 9.95 11.37
N LEU A 53 0.72 10.94 12.26
CA LEU A 53 -0.25 11.21 13.32
C LEU A 53 -1.63 11.56 12.77
N LEU A 54 -1.69 12.31 11.67
CA LEU A 54 -2.95 12.62 10.98
C LEU A 54 -3.64 11.34 10.49
N ALA A 55 -2.90 10.42 9.89
CA ALA A 55 -3.42 9.13 9.44
C ALA A 55 -3.95 8.27 10.60
N VAL A 56 -3.26 8.26 11.75
CA VAL A 56 -3.74 7.60 12.98
C VAL A 56 -5.08 8.17 13.43
N LYS A 57 -5.24 9.50 13.37
CA LYS A 57 -6.47 10.19 13.78
C LYS A 57 -7.64 9.93 12.83
N GLN A 58 -7.40 9.81 11.52
CA GLN A 58 -8.45 9.47 10.55
C GLN A 58 -9.11 8.11 10.81
N LYS A 59 -8.38 7.15 11.36
CA LYS A 59 -8.92 5.85 11.77
C LYS A 59 -9.97 5.98 12.88
N ARG A 60 -9.87 6.97 13.74
CA ARG A 60 -10.81 7.21 14.84
C ARG A 60 -11.93 8.11 14.34
N SER A 61 -13.18 7.59 14.30
CA SER A 61 -14.36 8.38 13.98
C SER A 61 -14.38 9.69 14.76
N ILE A 62 -14.61 10.80 14.07
CA ILE A 62 -14.70 12.18 14.63
C ILE A 62 -15.61 12.23 15.87
N LEU A 63 -16.68 11.43 15.93
CA LEU A 63 -17.57 11.33 17.09
C LEU A 63 -16.88 10.78 18.36
N LYS A 64 -15.94 9.82 18.24
CA LYS A 64 -15.17 9.32 19.39
C LYS A 64 -14.13 10.34 19.87
N MET A 65 -13.69 11.23 18.99
CA MET A 65 -12.72 12.29 19.31
C MET A 65 -13.34 13.40 20.17
N LEU A 66 -14.63 13.69 19.97
CA LEU A 66 -15.37 14.71 20.74
C LEU A 66 -15.70 14.27 22.18
N PHE A 67 -15.77 12.96 22.45
CA PHE A 67 -16.17 12.42 23.76
C PHE A 67 -15.04 11.82 24.61
N ARG A 68 -13.79 11.79 24.12
CA ARG A 68 -12.63 11.28 24.87
C ARG A 68 -11.73 12.42 25.34
N LYS A 69 -11.83 12.74 26.63
CA LYS A 69 -10.84 13.56 27.36
C LYS A 69 -9.41 13.05 27.11
N PHE A 70 -8.53 13.96 26.83
CA PHE A 70 -7.07 14.09 26.93
C PHE A 70 -6.14 12.87 27.21
N GLN A 71 -6.61 11.66 27.41
CA GLN A 71 -5.79 10.48 27.73
C GLN A 71 -5.19 9.74 26.52
N SER A 72 -5.43 10.21 25.29
CA SER A 72 -5.08 9.44 24.08
C SER A 72 -3.81 9.90 23.34
N ILE A 73 -3.25 11.08 23.65
CA ILE A 73 -2.09 11.63 22.92
C ILE A 73 -0.84 10.76 23.13
N SER A 74 -0.62 10.25 24.34
CA SER A 74 0.54 9.40 24.63
C SER A 74 0.51 8.05 23.87
N SER A 75 -0.68 7.45 23.74
CA SER A 75 -0.84 6.16 23.04
C SER A 75 -0.73 6.32 21.52
N GLU A 76 -1.23 7.43 20.96
CA GLU A 76 -1.12 7.74 19.53
C GLU A 76 0.33 8.03 19.14
N SER A 77 1.02 8.86 19.92
CA SER A 77 2.43 9.14 19.70
C SER A 77 3.30 7.88 19.80
N SER A 78 3.04 7.00 20.78
CA SER A 78 3.73 5.73 20.89
C SER A 78 3.54 4.85 19.65
N PHE A 79 2.33 4.81 19.09
CA PHE A 79 2.05 4.06 17.87
C PHE A 79 2.73 4.68 16.64
N VAL A 80 2.75 6.03 16.53
CA VAL A 80 3.51 6.72 15.48
C VAL A 80 5.00 6.36 15.56
N TYR A 81 5.58 6.35 16.76
CA TYR A 81 6.99 5.98 16.94
C TYR A 81 7.28 4.53 16.56
N GLN A 82 6.36 3.59 16.81
CA GLN A 82 6.50 2.21 16.33
C GLN A 82 6.58 2.15 14.80
N ILE A 83 5.70 2.86 14.11
CA ILE A 83 5.70 2.93 12.63
C ILE A 83 6.99 3.58 12.12
N LEU A 84 7.40 4.72 12.70
CA LEU A 84 8.65 5.40 12.34
C LEU A 84 9.87 4.49 12.43
N ASN A 85 9.96 3.70 13.50
CA ASN A 85 11.05 2.74 13.68
C ASN A 85 10.97 1.60 12.68
N GLN A 86 9.79 1.02 12.46
CA GLN A 86 9.56 -0.08 11.51
C GLN A 86 9.96 0.29 10.08
N LEU A 87 9.74 1.54 9.68
CA LEU A 87 10.01 2.04 8.34
C LEU A 87 11.34 2.81 8.22
N SER A 88 12.16 2.81 9.29
CA SER A 88 13.43 3.54 9.35
C SER A 88 13.28 5.04 9.06
N LEU A 89 12.17 5.64 9.49
CA LEU A 89 11.87 7.07 9.35
C LEU A 89 12.14 7.89 10.63
N LYS A 90 12.57 7.23 11.72
CA LYS A 90 12.75 7.88 13.03
C LYS A 90 13.69 9.08 12.99
N THR A 91 14.79 8.98 12.26
CA THR A 91 15.77 10.08 12.11
C THR A 91 15.24 11.28 11.32
N MET A 92 14.10 11.11 10.65
CA MET A 92 13.46 12.14 9.83
C MET A 92 12.15 12.65 10.42
N GLU A 93 11.79 12.26 11.63
CA GLU A 93 10.48 12.56 12.24
C GLU A 93 10.11 14.03 12.23
N THR A 94 11.09 14.92 12.42
CA THR A 94 10.92 16.38 12.43
C THR A 94 11.12 17.04 11.08
N LYS A 95 11.59 16.30 10.05
CA LYS A 95 11.77 16.86 8.71
C LYS A 95 10.41 17.16 8.07
N VAL A 96 10.34 18.29 7.38
CA VAL A 96 9.17 18.68 6.57
C VAL A 96 9.08 17.75 5.37
N ALA A 97 7.91 17.20 5.11
CA ALA A 97 7.72 16.13 4.12
C ALA A 97 8.05 16.57 2.68
N SER A 98 7.92 17.86 2.35
CA SER A 98 8.32 18.38 1.04
C SER A 98 9.82 18.22 0.75
N THR A 99 10.68 18.17 1.77
CA THR A 99 12.14 18.08 1.65
C THR A 99 12.68 16.66 1.55
N LEU A 100 11.81 15.64 1.63
CA LEU A 100 12.17 14.23 1.55
C LEU A 100 12.58 13.82 0.12
N SER A 101 13.47 12.83 0.00
CA SER A 101 13.72 12.12 -1.25
C SER A 101 12.46 11.40 -1.75
N HIS A 102 12.45 10.96 -3.02
CA HIS A 102 11.35 10.18 -3.57
C HIS A 102 11.13 8.89 -2.76
N GLY A 103 12.20 8.14 -2.47
CA GLY A 103 12.13 6.91 -1.69
C GLY A 103 11.63 7.13 -0.26
N ASP A 104 12.02 8.23 0.39
CA ASP A 104 11.54 8.55 1.74
C ASP A 104 10.08 9.01 1.73
N LYS A 105 9.63 9.71 0.68
CA LYS A 105 8.20 10.01 0.48
C LYS A 105 7.37 8.73 0.32
N ARG A 106 7.86 7.74 -0.45
CA ARG A 106 7.20 6.44 -0.59
C ARG A 106 7.09 5.69 0.74
N LYS A 107 8.17 5.72 1.56
CA LYS A 107 8.11 5.16 2.91
C LYS A 107 7.12 5.91 3.80
N LEU A 108 7.03 7.24 3.70
CA LEU A 108 6.06 8.02 4.45
C LEU A 108 4.62 7.70 4.05
N GLU A 109 4.32 7.57 2.76
CA GLU A 109 3.01 7.13 2.26
C GLU A 109 2.64 5.75 2.82
N LEU A 110 3.60 4.81 2.78
CA LEU A 110 3.40 3.48 3.36
C LEU A 110 3.19 3.55 4.88
N ALA A 111 3.93 4.43 5.58
CA ALA A 111 3.73 4.68 7.00
C ALA A 111 2.32 5.18 7.31
N MET A 112 1.82 6.12 6.53
CA MET A 112 0.46 6.65 6.68
C MET A 112 -0.59 5.56 6.41
N ALA A 113 -0.40 4.74 5.38
CA ALA A 113 -1.28 3.62 5.09
C ALA A 113 -1.30 2.59 6.24
N LEU A 114 -0.14 2.22 6.79
CA LEU A 114 -0.03 1.32 7.95
C LEU A 114 -0.64 1.93 9.22
N ALA A 115 -0.53 3.24 9.40
CA ALA A 115 -1.12 3.97 10.51
C ALA A 115 -2.65 3.85 10.57
N MET A 116 -3.28 3.70 9.41
CA MET A 116 -4.72 3.44 9.32
C MET A 116 -5.12 2.02 9.75
N GLY A 117 -4.16 1.13 10.00
CA GLY A 117 -4.37 -0.24 10.48
C GLY A 117 -5.06 -1.12 9.44
N PRO A 118 -4.46 -1.31 8.27
CA PRO A 118 -5.02 -2.15 7.21
C PRO A 118 -5.18 -3.60 7.66
N LYS A 119 -6.18 -4.27 7.10
CA LYS A 119 -6.31 -5.72 7.08
C LYS A 119 -5.85 -6.30 5.74
N ILE A 120 -5.92 -5.48 4.70
CA ILE A 120 -5.32 -5.71 3.39
C ILE A 120 -4.79 -4.39 2.86
N LEU A 121 -3.58 -4.41 2.30
CA LEU A 121 -2.91 -3.27 1.71
C LEU A 121 -2.93 -3.38 0.19
N LEU A 122 -3.50 -2.39 -0.49
CA LEU A 122 -3.49 -2.28 -1.94
C LEU A 122 -2.38 -1.31 -2.33
N LEU A 123 -1.41 -1.79 -3.09
CA LEU A 123 -0.28 -0.99 -3.60
C LEU A 123 -0.38 -0.90 -5.13
N ASP A 124 -0.32 0.32 -5.63
CA ASP A 124 -0.42 0.62 -7.05
C ASP A 124 0.87 1.30 -7.49
N GLU A 125 1.70 0.59 -8.25
CA GLU A 125 3.02 1.00 -8.74
C GLU A 125 3.92 1.63 -7.66
N PRO A 126 4.15 0.95 -6.50
CA PRO A 126 4.94 1.53 -5.42
C PRO A 126 6.41 1.76 -5.77
N PHE A 127 6.93 1.12 -6.82
CA PHE A 127 8.33 1.25 -7.26
C PHE A 127 8.54 2.35 -8.31
N ALA A 128 7.47 2.99 -8.80
CA ALA A 128 7.57 4.04 -9.83
C ALA A 128 8.47 5.20 -9.36
N GLY A 129 9.48 5.53 -10.18
CA GLY A 129 10.41 6.63 -9.93
C GLY A 129 11.48 6.37 -8.88
N LEU A 130 11.62 5.15 -8.39
CA LEU A 130 12.69 4.75 -7.47
C LEU A 130 13.92 4.25 -8.24
N ASP A 131 15.10 4.55 -7.72
CA ASP A 131 16.32 3.91 -8.19
C ASP A 131 16.43 2.46 -7.69
N GLN A 132 17.43 1.71 -8.18
CA GLN A 132 17.61 0.30 -7.84
C GLN A 132 17.88 0.08 -6.33
N ALA A 133 18.60 0.99 -5.68
CA ALA A 133 18.92 0.88 -4.25
C ALA A 133 17.69 1.18 -3.38
N GLU A 134 16.87 2.17 -3.77
CA GLU A 134 15.60 2.48 -3.13
C GLU A 134 14.59 1.34 -3.31
N SER A 135 14.48 0.80 -4.53
CA SER A 135 13.62 -0.35 -4.85
C SER A 135 13.98 -1.58 -4.01
N SER A 136 15.26 -1.90 -3.89
CA SER A 136 15.73 -3.01 -3.06
C SER A 136 15.33 -2.84 -1.58
N LYS A 137 15.46 -1.64 -1.03
CA LYS A 137 15.04 -1.34 0.34
C LYS A 137 13.53 -1.47 0.51
N LEU A 138 12.75 -1.01 -0.47
CA LEU A 138 11.30 -1.12 -0.43
C LEU A 138 10.85 -2.57 -0.55
N ILE A 139 11.50 -3.40 -1.37
CA ILE A 139 11.23 -4.84 -1.46
C ILE A 139 11.41 -5.52 -0.09
N GLU A 140 12.54 -5.29 0.59
CA GLU A 140 12.78 -5.89 1.91
C GLU A 140 11.75 -5.43 2.95
N LEU A 141 11.35 -4.16 2.89
CA LEU A 141 10.30 -3.64 3.74
C LEU A 141 8.95 -4.33 3.46
N LEU A 142 8.54 -4.43 2.20
CA LEU A 142 7.28 -5.09 1.81
C LEU A 142 7.29 -6.59 2.14
N LYS A 143 8.44 -7.28 2.03
CA LYS A 143 8.61 -8.65 2.51
C LYS A 143 8.32 -8.78 4.02
N SER A 144 8.72 -7.79 4.82
CA SER A 144 8.43 -7.81 6.25
C SER A 144 6.94 -7.58 6.55
N ILE A 145 6.30 -6.66 5.82
CA ILE A 145 4.88 -6.34 5.98
C ILE A 145 4.00 -7.50 5.53
N LYS A 146 4.33 -8.16 4.42
CA LYS A 146 3.59 -9.30 3.88
C LYS A 146 3.48 -10.48 4.87
N LYS A 147 4.41 -10.60 5.83
CA LYS A 147 4.35 -11.63 6.90
C LYS A 147 3.22 -11.39 7.90
N ILE A 148 2.74 -10.17 8.02
CA ILE A 148 1.74 -9.77 9.01
C ILE A 148 0.39 -9.40 8.41
N MET A 149 0.34 -9.11 7.11
CA MET A 149 -0.91 -8.82 6.42
C MET A 149 -0.81 -9.11 4.92
N PRO A 150 -1.92 -9.45 4.24
CA PRO A 150 -1.94 -9.61 2.80
C PRO A 150 -1.72 -8.28 2.09
N ILE A 151 -0.93 -8.34 1.01
CA ILE A 151 -0.68 -7.23 0.10
C ILE A 151 -1.24 -7.61 -1.27
N PHE A 152 -2.01 -6.72 -1.88
CA PHE A 152 -2.38 -6.78 -3.28
C PHE A 152 -1.56 -5.72 -4.02
N LEU A 153 -0.65 -6.18 -4.86
CA LEU A 153 0.32 -5.35 -5.57
C LEU A 153 -0.04 -5.28 -7.06
N ILE A 154 -0.12 -4.08 -7.62
CA ILE A 154 -0.17 -3.83 -9.06
C ILE A 154 1.20 -3.25 -9.43
N GLU A 155 1.88 -3.92 -10.35
CA GLU A 155 3.21 -3.55 -10.79
C GLU A 155 3.50 -4.06 -12.20
N HIS A 156 4.35 -3.34 -12.90
CA HIS A 156 4.91 -3.73 -14.18
C HIS A 156 6.42 -4.05 -14.10
N ASP A 157 7.08 -3.76 -13.00
CA ASP A 157 8.44 -4.21 -12.71
C ASP A 157 8.43 -5.70 -12.32
N MET A 158 8.74 -6.55 -13.28
CA MET A 158 8.73 -8.01 -13.10
C MET A 158 9.75 -8.48 -12.05
N GLN A 159 10.87 -7.76 -11.85
CA GLN A 159 11.86 -8.12 -10.83
C GLN A 159 11.27 -7.93 -9.44
N ALA A 160 10.62 -6.79 -9.19
CA ALA A 160 9.93 -6.52 -7.93
C ALA A 160 8.78 -7.50 -7.70
N VAL A 161 7.96 -7.77 -8.74
CA VAL A 161 6.86 -8.73 -8.66
C VAL A 161 7.37 -10.13 -8.28
N PHE A 162 8.40 -10.64 -8.97
CA PHE A 162 8.96 -11.96 -8.68
C PHE A 162 9.63 -12.06 -7.31
N ALA A 163 10.15 -10.94 -6.79
CA ALA A 163 10.74 -10.91 -5.45
C ALA A 163 9.71 -10.93 -4.32
N LEU A 164 8.47 -10.45 -4.59
CA LEU A 164 7.44 -10.22 -3.57
C LEU A 164 6.27 -11.18 -3.62
N ALA A 165 5.82 -11.56 -4.83
CA ALA A 165 4.55 -12.25 -5.00
C ALA A 165 4.61 -13.72 -4.58
N ASP A 166 3.51 -14.20 -3.99
CA ASP A 166 3.23 -15.63 -3.80
C ASP A 166 2.39 -16.16 -4.97
N LYS A 167 1.53 -15.30 -5.52
CA LYS A 167 0.68 -15.59 -6.67
C LYS A 167 0.62 -14.36 -7.57
N ILE A 168 0.71 -14.60 -8.87
CA ILE A 168 0.68 -13.54 -9.89
C ILE A 168 -0.51 -13.79 -10.82
N SER A 169 -1.20 -12.73 -11.19
CA SER A 169 -2.16 -12.72 -12.31
C SER A 169 -1.69 -11.67 -13.31
N VAL A 170 -1.48 -12.09 -14.54
CA VAL A 170 -1.00 -11.22 -15.61
C VAL A 170 -2.20 -10.69 -16.38
N LEU A 171 -2.32 -9.36 -16.38
CA LEU A 171 -3.39 -8.63 -17.08
C LEU A 171 -2.84 -8.06 -18.38
N ASN A 172 -3.49 -8.34 -19.49
CA ASN A 172 -3.19 -7.75 -20.79
C ASN A 172 -4.48 -7.32 -21.46
N GLU A 173 -4.55 -6.09 -21.97
CA GLU A 173 -5.73 -5.51 -22.64
C GLU A 173 -7.07 -5.73 -21.89
N GLY A 174 -7.03 -5.70 -20.56
CA GLY A 174 -8.21 -5.86 -19.71
C GLY A 174 -8.58 -7.31 -19.38
N GLU A 175 -7.85 -8.31 -19.90
CA GLU A 175 -8.08 -9.73 -19.66
C GLU A 175 -6.95 -10.37 -18.86
N ILE A 176 -7.29 -11.32 -17.98
CA ILE A 176 -6.27 -12.14 -17.30
C ILE A 176 -5.83 -13.25 -18.23
N ILE A 177 -4.62 -13.11 -18.80
CA ILE A 177 -4.06 -14.08 -19.73
C ILE A 177 -3.41 -15.28 -19.05
N GLU A 178 -2.90 -15.12 -17.82
CA GLU A 178 -2.27 -16.20 -17.05
C GLU A 178 -2.36 -15.92 -15.55
N SER A 179 -2.43 -16.98 -14.73
CA SER A 179 -2.41 -16.85 -13.27
C SER A 179 -1.74 -18.07 -12.63
N GLY A 180 -0.90 -17.84 -11.60
CA GLY A 180 -0.21 -18.93 -10.91
C GLY A 180 0.94 -18.49 -10.02
N SER A 181 1.82 -19.46 -9.68
CA SER A 181 3.04 -19.18 -8.94
C SER A 181 4.06 -18.41 -9.78
N VAL A 182 5.08 -17.86 -9.13
CA VAL A 182 6.20 -17.18 -9.81
C VAL A 182 6.84 -18.07 -10.86
N GLU A 183 7.08 -19.36 -10.56
CA GLU A 183 7.71 -20.30 -11.46
C GLU A 183 6.84 -20.58 -12.70
N LYS A 184 5.51 -20.67 -12.51
CA LYS A 184 4.56 -20.84 -13.62
C LYS A 184 4.59 -19.64 -14.55
N ILE A 185 4.52 -18.43 -13.99
CA ILE A 185 4.51 -17.19 -14.77
C ILE A 185 5.81 -16.98 -15.55
N ARG A 186 6.96 -17.24 -14.92
CA ARG A 186 8.28 -17.15 -15.61
C ARG A 186 8.39 -18.08 -16.81
N LYS A 187 7.77 -19.26 -16.78
CA LYS A 187 7.80 -20.26 -17.85
C LYS A 187 6.69 -20.07 -18.89
N SER A 188 5.77 -19.18 -18.67
CA SER A 188 4.62 -18.98 -19.57
C SER A 188 5.04 -18.25 -20.84
N LYS A 189 4.93 -18.93 -21.98
CA LYS A 189 5.18 -18.34 -23.31
C LYS A 189 4.23 -17.19 -23.61
N LEU A 190 2.98 -17.24 -23.11
CA LEU A 190 2.01 -16.16 -23.27
C LEU A 190 2.49 -14.88 -22.60
N VAL A 191 3.00 -15.01 -21.36
CA VAL A 191 3.54 -13.86 -20.61
C VAL A 191 4.82 -13.33 -21.24
N GLN A 192 5.73 -14.22 -21.66
CA GLN A 192 6.95 -13.83 -22.35
C GLN A 192 6.66 -13.03 -23.63
N ASN A 193 5.72 -13.49 -24.44
CA ASN A 193 5.34 -12.76 -25.66
C ASN A 193 4.64 -11.42 -25.38
N ALA A 194 3.84 -11.34 -24.32
CA ALA A 194 3.09 -10.11 -24.00
C ALA A 194 3.95 -9.02 -23.32
N TYR A 195 4.93 -9.40 -22.51
CA TYR A 195 5.66 -8.47 -21.64
C TYR A 195 7.17 -8.46 -21.81
N LEU A 196 7.77 -9.53 -22.33
CA LEU A 196 9.22 -9.68 -22.36
C LEU A 196 9.81 -9.58 -23.79
N GLY A 197 8.95 -9.27 -24.78
CA GLY A 197 9.41 -8.95 -26.14
C GLY A 197 10.24 -10.02 -26.83
N GLY A 198 10.07 -11.29 -26.46
CA GLY A 198 10.69 -12.41 -27.19
C GLY A 198 12.18 -12.66 -26.93
N ASP A 199 12.86 -11.83 -26.12
CA ASP A 199 14.31 -11.98 -25.81
C ASP A 199 14.52 -12.19 -24.30
N LEU A 200 14.52 -13.44 -23.87
CA LEU A 200 15.20 -13.95 -22.68
C LEU A 200 15.91 -15.25 -23.01
#